data_3c7b92640d9e36ddf1468893a2577cc7
#
_entry.id   3c7b92640d9e36ddf1468893a2577cc7
#
_cell.length_a   1.000
_cell.length_b   1.000
_cell.length_c   1.000
_cell.angle_alpha   90.00
_cell.angle_beta   90.00
_cell.angle_gamma   90.00
#
_symmetry.space_group_name_H-M   'P 1'
#
loop_
_entity.id
_entity.type
_entity.pdbx_description
1 polymer ?
#
loop_
_entity_poly.entity_id
_entity_poly.type
_entity_poly.pdbx_seq_one_letter_code
_entity_poly.pdbx_strand_id
1 'polypeptide(L)'
;MRLWSSASLLRFVMFNLESVKSSAKQAIGGQFRTVILGLIFSLTYVLVDRMSYIHPIGDLNITPWNPPAALQVLFLSVMGHRWFIWVYLSLCCSDVLVRHSDLSAASVWLGNLLLVACYTLISLSLRAAYRGVPRLASRRAVAMLCLILLAGALCTALAYVSLQTLLGPLRPGEYSNALFRFFVGDLLGMLVLLPLGFLLVQRTTRGQILVMFQSPSFWVLAALLGICLAAILMLPDDLRVRYFFPLFFAMGLMAAAHSLSGAAMTSNLIQIPL
;
A
#
# COMPACT_ATOMS: atom_id res chain seq x y z
N MET A 1 49.98 -30.58 31.75
CA MET A 1 49.12 -30.93 30.63
C MET A 1 47.85 -31.57 31.19
N ARG A 2 46.72 -30.79 31.31
CA ARG A 2 45.47 -31.36 31.87
C ARG A 2 44.71 -32.02 30.73
N LEU A 3 44.63 -33.34 30.74
CA LEU A 3 43.82 -34.13 29.83
C LEU A 3 42.35 -33.86 30.13
N TRP A 4 41.62 -33.31 29.15
CA TRP A 4 40.17 -33.19 29.21
C TRP A 4 39.58 -34.60 29.34
N SER A 5 38.74 -34.83 30.35
CA SER A 5 38.11 -36.13 30.50
C SER A 5 37.11 -36.32 29.33
N SER A 6 37.01 -37.54 28.84
CA SER A 6 36.09 -37.92 27.76
C SER A 6 34.64 -37.45 27.99
N ALA A 7 34.25 -37.37 29.26
CA ALA A 7 32.95 -36.86 29.68
C ALA A 7 32.77 -35.34 29.45
N SER A 8 33.83 -34.53 29.59
CA SER A 8 33.75 -33.09 29.33
C SER A 8 33.70 -32.76 27.84
N LEU A 9 34.40 -33.55 27.02
CA LEU A 9 34.33 -33.46 25.56
C LEU A 9 32.93 -33.85 25.03
N LEU A 10 32.34 -34.90 25.52
CA LEU A 10 31.00 -35.35 25.18
C LEU A 10 29.93 -34.28 25.55
N ARG A 11 30.01 -33.69 26.73
CA ARG A 11 29.12 -32.61 27.14
C ARG A 11 29.25 -31.37 26.25
N PHE A 12 30.46 -30.99 25.88
CA PHE A 12 30.70 -29.85 24.98
C PHE A 12 30.13 -30.10 23.58
N VAL A 13 30.31 -31.31 23.03
CA VAL A 13 29.75 -31.69 21.72
C VAL A 13 28.21 -31.74 21.75
N MET A 14 27.63 -32.33 22.82
CA MET A 14 26.19 -32.36 22.99
C MET A 14 25.56 -30.99 23.11
N PHE A 15 26.17 -30.08 23.92
CA PHE A 15 25.71 -28.68 24.06
C PHE A 15 25.75 -27.92 22.73
N ASN A 16 26.82 -28.07 21.94
CA ASN A 16 26.93 -27.46 20.64
C ASN A 16 25.90 -28.02 19.63
N LEU A 17 25.61 -29.32 19.66
CA LEU A 17 24.62 -29.95 18.81
C LEU A 17 23.19 -29.48 19.14
N GLU A 18 22.87 -29.32 20.42
CA GLU A 18 21.57 -28.77 20.84
C GLU A 18 21.40 -27.29 20.45
N SER A 19 22.46 -26.49 20.61
CA SER A 19 22.49 -25.09 20.18
C SER A 19 22.30 -24.95 18.68
N VAL A 20 22.95 -25.78 17.86
CA VAL A 20 22.82 -25.80 16.41
C VAL A 20 21.40 -26.22 16.00
N LYS A 21 20.82 -27.27 16.65
CA LYS A 21 19.45 -27.72 16.39
C LYS A 21 18.42 -26.63 16.75
N SER A 22 18.60 -25.95 17.87
CA SER A 22 17.74 -24.84 18.31
C SER A 22 17.78 -23.68 17.32
N SER A 23 19.00 -23.26 16.90
CA SER A 23 19.19 -22.20 15.91
C SER A 23 18.61 -22.56 14.54
N ALA A 24 18.77 -23.81 14.09
CA ALA A 24 18.21 -24.30 12.84
C ALA A 24 16.68 -24.31 12.88
N LYS A 25 16.06 -24.76 13.99
CA LYS A 25 14.60 -24.76 14.16
C LYS A 25 14.03 -23.35 14.18
N GLN A 26 14.73 -22.42 14.81
CA GLN A 26 14.35 -21.00 14.85
C GLN A 26 14.49 -20.33 13.48
N ALA A 27 15.56 -20.64 12.72
CA ALA A 27 15.77 -20.16 11.37
C ALA A 27 14.71 -20.68 10.40
N ILE A 28 14.38 -21.99 10.46
CA ILE A 28 13.32 -22.61 9.64
C ILE A 28 11.96 -21.99 9.96
N GLY A 29 11.64 -21.79 11.24
CA GLY A 29 10.41 -21.12 11.67
C GLY A 29 10.32 -19.68 11.16
N GLY A 30 11.44 -18.95 11.16
CA GLY A 30 11.54 -17.59 10.63
C GLY A 30 11.34 -17.54 9.11
N GLN A 31 11.94 -18.44 8.35
CA GLN A 31 11.78 -18.53 6.91
C GLN A 31 10.34 -18.89 6.52
N PHE A 32 9.73 -19.87 7.19
CA PHE A 32 8.36 -20.27 6.96
C PHE A 32 7.36 -19.11 7.18
N ARG A 33 7.55 -18.36 8.28
CA ARG A 33 6.76 -17.15 8.56
C ARG A 33 6.92 -16.09 7.47
N THR A 34 8.14 -15.89 6.96
CA THR A 34 8.43 -14.94 5.89
C THR A 34 7.68 -15.33 4.61
N VAL A 35 7.73 -16.60 4.22
CA VAL A 35 7.03 -17.10 3.03
C VAL A 35 5.51 -16.91 3.17
N ILE A 36 4.92 -17.29 4.30
CA ILE A 36 3.48 -17.12 4.54
C ILE A 36 3.07 -15.65 4.45
N LEU A 37 3.78 -14.75 5.13
CA LEU A 37 3.47 -13.32 5.08
C LEU A 37 3.64 -12.75 3.67
N GLY A 38 4.65 -13.19 2.92
CA GLY A 38 4.83 -12.81 1.53
C GLY A 38 3.68 -13.28 0.64
N LEU A 39 3.23 -14.52 0.80
CA LEU A 39 2.09 -15.07 0.05
C LEU A 39 0.77 -14.34 0.40
N ILE A 40 0.53 -14.08 1.68
CA ILE A 40 -0.65 -13.30 2.11
C ILE A 40 -0.62 -11.90 1.48
N PHE A 41 0.55 -11.24 1.50
CA PHE A 41 0.70 -9.93 0.86
C PHE A 41 0.43 -10.02 -0.64
N SER A 42 1.03 -10.99 -1.35
CA SER A 42 0.85 -11.17 -2.79
C SER A 42 -0.62 -11.42 -3.17
N LEU A 43 -1.31 -12.26 -2.40
CA LEU A 43 -2.74 -12.52 -2.60
C LEU A 43 -3.57 -11.25 -2.39
N THR A 44 -3.32 -10.53 -1.28
CA THR A 44 -4.01 -9.27 -0.99
C THR A 44 -3.74 -8.24 -2.09
N TYR A 45 -2.50 -8.14 -2.56
CA TYR A 45 -2.11 -7.25 -3.63
C TYR A 45 -2.88 -7.53 -4.92
N VAL A 46 -2.88 -8.77 -5.38
CA VAL A 46 -3.58 -9.18 -6.62
C VAL A 46 -5.09 -8.95 -6.50
N LEU A 47 -5.68 -9.23 -5.34
CA LEU A 47 -7.11 -8.98 -5.11
C LEU A 47 -7.44 -7.49 -5.18
N VAL A 48 -6.64 -6.64 -4.54
CA VAL A 48 -6.85 -5.19 -4.55
C VAL A 48 -6.59 -4.60 -5.94
N ASP A 49 -5.57 -5.08 -6.66
CA ASP A 49 -5.32 -4.66 -8.05
C ASP A 49 -6.49 -5.05 -8.95
N ARG A 50 -7.02 -6.26 -8.82
CA ARG A 50 -8.20 -6.71 -9.57
C ARG A 50 -9.44 -5.85 -9.28
N MET A 51 -9.65 -5.47 -8.02
CA MET A 51 -10.79 -4.62 -7.64
C MET A 51 -10.65 -3.18 -8.16
N SER A 52 -9.42 -2.68 -8.27
CA SER A 52 -9.13 -1.33 -8.77
C SER A 52 -8.91 -1.26 -10.28
N TYR A 53 -8.83 -2.40 -10.97
CA TYR A 53 -8.65 -2.47 -12.41
C TYR A 53 -9.97 -2.21 -13.14
N ILE A 54 -10.47 -0.98 -13.00
CA ILE A 54 -11.73 -0.51 -13.59
C ILE A 54 -11.37 0.53 -14.65
N HIS A 55 -11.87 0.34 -15.89
CA HIS A 55 -11.64 1.23 -17.03
C HIS A 55 -10.17 1.61 -17.27
N PRO A 56 -9.28 0.65 -17.54
CA PRO A 56 -7.90 0.96 -17.88
C PRO A 56 -7.87 1.82 -19.15
N ILE A 57 -7.02 2.83 -19.12
CA ILE A 57 -6.93 3.79 -20.22
C ILE A 57 -5.68 3.49 -21.04
N GLY A 58 -5.92 3.10 -22.31
CA GLY A 58 -4.88 2.80 -23.29
C GLY A 58 -4.09 1.53 -22.99
N ASP A 59 -3.07 1.30 -23.81
CA ASP A 59 -2.22 0.10 -23.75
C ASP A 59 -1.32 0.02 -22.49
N LEU A 60 -1.29 1.10 -21.68
CA LEU A 60 -0.47 1.19 -20.46
C LEU A 60 -1.15 0.67 -19.19
N ASN A 61 -2.40 0.22 -19.29
CA ASN A 61 -3.15 -0.27 -18.12
C ASN A 61 -3.19 0.72 -16.93
N ILE A 62 -3.12 2.04 -17.20
CA ILE A 62 -3.17 3.08 -16.17
C ILE A 62 -4.60 3.26 -15.71
N THR A 63 -4.84 3.02 -14.42
CA THR A 63 -6.14 3.24 -13.76
C THR A 63 -6.17 4.62 -13.09
N PRO A 64 -7.33 5.29 -13.03
CA PRO A 64 -7.46 6.60 -12.38
C PRO A 64 -7.27 6.53 -10.86
N TRP A 65 -7.30 5.35 -10.28
CA TRP A 65 -7.09 5.08 -8.87
C TRP A 65 -6.22 3.84 -8.69
N ASN A 66 -5.10 3.97 -7.96
CA ASN A 66 -4.11 2.90 -7.76
C ASN A 66 -3.89 2.57 -6.27
N PRO A 67 -4.85 1.90 -5.60
CA PRO A 67 -4.69 1.45 -4.23
C PRO A 67 -3.54 0.45 -4.00
N PRO A 68 -3.15 -0.41 -4.97
CA PRO A 68 -1.95 -1.24 -4.86
C PRO A 68 -0.67 -0.48 -4.52
N ALA A 69 -0.48 0.75 -5.01
CA ALA A 69 0.66 1.59 -4.65
C ALA A 69 0.75 1.84 -3.14
N ALA A 70 -0.40 2.13 -2.51
CA ALA A 70 -0.45 2.31 -1.06
C ALA A 70 -0.12 1.04 -0.29
N LEU A 71 -0.60 -0.13 -0.74
CA LEU A 71 -0.29 -1.41 -0.10
C LEU A 71 1.21 -1.70 -0.13
N GLN A 72 1.90 -1.42 -1.25
CA GLN A 72 3.34 -1.59 -1.36
C GLN A 72 4.08 -0.69 -0.38
N VAL A 73 3.77 0.61 -0.37
CA VAL A 73 4.40 1.58 0.53
C VAL A 73 4.12 1.24 1.99
N LEU A 74 2.88 0.85 2.34
CA LEU A 74 2.52 0.42 3.69
C LEU A 74 3.32 -0.81 4.12
N PHE A 75 3.33 -1.85 3.29
CA PHE A 75 4.01 -3.10 3.56
C PHE A 75 5.52 -2.89 3.77
N LEU A 76 6.17 -2.15 2.86
CA LEU A 76 7.59 -1.81 2.96
C LEU A 76 7.89 -0.90 4.16
N SER A 77 6.98 0.00 4.52
CA SER A 77 7.14 0.87 5.70
C SER A 77 7.06 0.10 7.01
N VAL A 78 6.23 -0.95 7.07
CA VAL A 78 6.03 -1.77 8.27
C VAL A 78 7.07 -2.88 8.37
N MET A 79 7.22 -3.65 7.29
CA MET A 79 8.07 -4.85 7.27
C MET A 79 9.55 -4.54 6.98
N GLY A 80 9.80 -3.41 6.31
CA GLY A 80 11.15 -2.97 5.91
C GLY A 80 11.49 -3.30 4.46
N HIS A 81 12.54 -2.63 3.95
CA HIS A 81 12.95 -2.70 2.54
C HIS A 81 13.39 -4.09 2.07
N ARG A 82 13.79 -4.98 2.98
CA ARG A 82 14.19 -6.37 2.65
C ARG A 82 13.07 -7.19 2.02
N TRP A 83 11.83 -6.72 2.14
CA TRP A 83 10.66 -7.37 1.57
C TRP A 83 10.37 -6.94 0.12
N PHE A 84 11.26 -6.14 -0.50
CA PHE A 84 11.08 -5.65 -1.87
C PHE A 84 10.87 -6.78 -2.89
N ILE A 85 11.48 -7.94 -2.67
CA ILE A 85 11.34 -9.10 -3.57
C ILE A 85 9.88 -9.62 -3.60
N TRP A 86 9.20 -9.65 -2.46
CA TRP A 86 7.79 -10.05 -2.38
C TRP A 86 6.88 -9.04 -3.06
N VAL A 87 7.20 -7.75 -2.94
CA VAL A 87 6.49 -6.68 -3.63
C VAL A 87 6.69 -6.81 -5.14
N TYR A 88 7.91 -7.07 -5.60
CA TYR A 88 8.22 -7.30 -7.01
C TYR A 88 7.47 -8.51 -7.57
N LEU A 89 7.51 -9.65 -6.88
CA LEU A 89 6.79 -10.85 -7.29
C LEU A 89 5.27 -10.62 -7.34
N SER A 90 4.72 -9.84 -6.41
CA SER A 90 3.29 -9.50 -6.41
C SER A 90 2.88 -8.68 -7.63
N LEU A 91 3.71 -7.71 -8.05
CA LEU A 91 3.52 -6.94 -9.27
C LEU A 91 3.53 -7.87 -10.50
N CYS A 92 4.55 -8.72 -10.63
CA CYS A 92 4.64 -9.67 -11.73
C CYS A 92 3.45 -10.64 -11.77
N CYS A 93 3.00 -11.14 -10.61
CA CYS A 93 1.80 -11.96 -10.53
C CYS A 93 0.54 -11.20 -10.97
N SER A 94 0.41 -9.94 -10.60
CA SER A 94 -0.72 -9.11 -11.00
C SER A 94 -0.72 -8.81 -12.50
N ASP A 95 0.43 -8.56 -13.10
CA ASP A 95 0.54 -8.37 -14.54
C ASP A 95 0.06 -9.59 -15.33
N VAL A 96 0.34 -10.80 -14.82
CA VAL A 96 -0.15 -12.05 -15.44
C VAL A 96 -1.64 -12.25 -15.21
N LEU A 97 -2.08 -12.14 -13.95
CA LEU A 97 -3.41 -12.59 -13.53
C LEU A 97 -4.51 -11.55 -13.75
N VAL A 98 -4.16 -10.26 -13.72
CA VAL A 98 -5.13 -9.16 -13.76
C VAL A 98 -5.02 -8.38 -15.07
N ARG A 99 -3.80 -8.01 -15.46
CA ARG A 99 -3.55 -7.10 -16.59
C ARG A 99 -3.30 -7.82 -17.91
N HIS A 100 -3.05 -9.13 -17.87
CA HIS A 100 -2.74 -9.95 -19.03
C HIS A 100 -1.59 -9.38 -19.89
N SER A 101 -0.60 -8.76 -19.23
CA SER A 101 0.54 -8.12 -19.89
C SER A 101 1.43 -9.13 -20.61
N ASP A 102 2.01 -8.71 -21.72
CA ASP A 102 2.97 -9.54 -22.43
C ASP A 102 4.30 -9.62 -21.68
N LEU A 103 4.53 -10.77 -21.03
CA LEU A 103 5.76 -11.02 -20.26
C LEU A 103 7.01 -11.15 -21.11
N SER A 104 6.89 -11.24 -22.45
CA SER A 104 8.06 -11.20 -23.34
C SER A 104 8.65 -9.78 -23.43
N ALA A 105 7.86 -8.76 -23.12
CA ALA A 105 8.28 -7.37 -23.19
C ALA A 105 9.19 -6.99 -22.01
N ALA A 106 10.41 -6.54 -22.31
CA ALA A 106 11.34 -6.04 -21.30
C ALA A 106 10.77 -4.85 -20.50
N SER A 107 9.85 -4.08 -21.09
CA SER A 107 9.16 -2.95 -20.48
C SER A 107 8.37 -3.36 -19.22
N VAL A 108 7.79 -4.55 -19.18
CA VAL A 108 7.03 -5.08 -18.02
C VAL A 108 7.98 -5.33 -16.85
N TRP A 109 9.06 -6.07 -17.07
CA TRP A 109 10.02 -6.41 -16.02
C TRP A 109 10.76 -5.20 -15.46
N LEU A 110 11.25 -4.33 -16.36
CA LEU A 110 11.96 -3.11 -15.99
C LEU A 110 11.00 -2.09 -15.35
N GLY A 111 9.76 -1.99 -15.85
CA GLY A 111 8.72 -1.16 -15.28
C GLY A 111 8.40 -1.56 -13.85
N ASN A 112 8.19 -2.84 -13.60
CA ASN A 112 7.93 -3.37 -12.26
C ASN A 112 9.11 -3.16 -11.31
N LEU A 113 10.33 -3.37 -11.77
CA LEU A 113 11.53 -3.12 -10.97
C LEU A 113 11.65 -1.65 -10.58
N LEU A 114 11.39 -0.74 -11.54
CA LEU A 114 11.39 0.70 -11.30
C LEU A 114 10.30 1.10 -10.30
N LEU A 115 9.08 0.59 -10.45
CA LEU A 115 7.98 0.86 -9.51
C LEU A 115 8.32 0.42 -8.09
N VAL A 116 8.81 -0.80 -7.93
CA VAL A 116 9.23 -1.29 -6.59
C VAL A 116 10.36 -0.44 -6.01
N ALA A 117 11.32 -0.02 -6.82
CA ALA A 117 12.40 0.88 -6.38
C ALA A 117 11.83 2.23 -5.90
N CYS A 118 10.93 2.85 -6.66
CA CYS A 118 10.28 4.10 -6.31
C CYS A 118 9.47 3.99 -5.01
N TYR A 119 8.62 2.98 -4.88
CA TYR A 119 7.83 2.78 -3.65
C TYR A 119 8.69 2.40 -2.45
N THR A 120 9.82 1.73 -2.66
CA THR A 120 10.81 1.51 -1.61
C THR A 120 11.42 2.82 -1.15
N LEU A 121 11.78 3.72 -2.07
CA LEU A 121 12.29 5.06 -1.74
C LEU A 121 11.26 5.90 -0.97
N ILE A 122 9.98 5.88 -1.37
CA ILE A 122 8.91 6.54 -0.62
C ILE A 122 8.82 5.96 0.80
N SER A 123 8.83 4.64 0.93
CA SER A 123 8.81 3.95 2.23
C SER A 123 10.00 4.31 3.10
N LEU A 124 11.21 4.36 2.55
CA LEU A 124 12.43 4.78 3.26
C LEU A 124 12.35 6.24 3.69
N SER A 125 11.86 7.14 2.82
CA SER A 125 11.65 8.55 3.14
C SER A 125 10.67 8.73 4.30
N LEU A 126 9.56 7.98 4.30
CA LEU A 126 8.60 7.96 5.41
C LEU A 126 9.27 7.45 6.69
N ARG A 127 9.97 6.34 6.64
CA ARG A 127 10.66 5.78 7.83
C ARG A 127 11.74 6.73 8.37
N ALA A 128 12.47 7.43 7.51
CA ALA A 128 13.46 8.42 7.91
C ALA A 128 12.81 9.63 8.58
N ALA A 129 11.75 10.20 7.96
CA ALA A 129 11.06 11.37 8.46
C ALA A 129 10.37 11.13 9.81
N TYR A 130 9.82 9.93 10.03
CA TYR A 130 9.11 9.56 11.27
C TYR A 130 9.96 8.72 12.25
N ARG A 131 11.23 8.46 11.92
CA ARG A 131 12.12 7.60 12.71
C ARG A 131 11.52 6.20 12.97
N GLY A 132 10.87 5.64 11.96
CA GLY A 132 10.19 4.35 12.00
C GLY A 132 8.85 4.36 11.26
N VAL A 133 7.88 3.58 11.72
CA VAL A 133 6.53 3.57 11.13
C VAL A 133 5.83 4.91 11.42
N PRO A 134 5.25 5.59 10.40
CA PRO A 134 4.59 6.88 10.57
C PRO A 134 3.53 6.90 11.66
N ARG A 135 3.63 7.86 12.58
CA ARG A 135 2.62 8.14 13.60
C ARG A 135 1.95 9.46 13.29
N LEU A 136 0.66 9.40 12.95
CA LEU A 136 -0.10 10.55 12.49
C LEU A 136 -0.78 11.28 13.68
N ALA A 137 0.01 11.65 14.69
CA ALA A 137 -0.48 12.23 15.95
C ALA A 137 -0.64 13.75 15.90
N SER A 138 -0.18 14.43 14.85
CA SER A 138 -0.23 15.90 14.76
C SER A 138 -0.49 16.35 13.32
N ARG A 139 -1.00 17.59 13.18
CA ARG A 139 -1.19 18.22 11.85
C ARG A 139 0.11 18.29 11.04
N ARG A 140 1.23 18.56 11.70
CA ARG A 140 2.56 18.58 11.06
C ARG A 140 2.95 17.19 10.53
N ALA A 141 2.64 16.13 11.28
CA ALA A 141 2.89 14.77 10.82
C ALA A 141 2.05 14.44 9.58
N VAL A 142 0.75 14.78 9.58
CA VAL A 142 -0.11 14.57 8.40
C VAL A 142 0.39 15.39 7.20
N ALA A 143 0.73 16.65 7.38
CA ALA A 143 1.27 17.52 6.31
C ALA A 143 2.58 16.93 5.73
N MET A 144 3.47 16.43 6.57
CA MET A 144 4.72 15.79 6.14
C MET A 144 4.44 14.49 5.36
N LEU A 145 3.46 13.68 5.77
CA LEU A 145 3.00 12.53 5.00
C LEU A 145 2.56 12.97 3.61
N CYS A 146 1.63 13.93 3.52
CA CYS A 146 1.12 14.43 2.24
C CYS A 146 2.23 14.94 1.33
N LEU A 147 3.21 15.68 1.87
CA LEU A 147 4.32 16.20 1.10
C LEU A 147 5.22 15.10 0.53
N ILE A 148 5.56 14.09 1.36
CA ILE A 148 6.38 12.96 0.92
C ILE A 148 5.63 12.14 -0.16
N LEU A 149 4.33 11.92 0.01
CA LEU A 149 3.53 11.18 -0.96
C LEU A 149 3.37 11.95 -2.27
N LEU A 150 3.15 13.26 -2.20
CA LEU A 150 3.07 14.13 -3.39
C LEU A 150 4.36 14.09 -4.20
N ALA A 151 5.51 14.33 -3.54
CA ALA A 151 6.81 14.27 -4.20
C ALA A 151 7.13 12.88 -4.72
N GLY A 152 6.84 11.84 -3.93
CA GLY A 152 7.07 10.45 -4.31
C GLY A 152 6.23 10.01 -5.50
N ALA A 153 4.93 10.30 -5.51
CA ALA A 153 4.04 10.00 -6.62
C ALA A 153 4.47 10.71 -7.92
N LEU A 154 4.87 12.00 -7.81
CA LEU A 154 5.39 12.75 -8.96
C LEU A 154 6.67 12.13 -9.52
N CYS A 155 7.64 11.80 -8.66
CA CYS A 155 8.87 11.15 -9.08
C CYS A 155 8.61 9.78 -9.70
N THR A 156 7.71 8.98 -9.12
CA THR A 156 7.34 7.67 -9.65
C THR A 156 6.69 7.80 -11.04
N ALA A 157 5.74 8.74 -11.17
CA ALA A 157 5.06 9.00 -12.44
C ALA A 157 6.05 9.42 -13.54
N LEU A 158 6.93 10.38 -13.25
CA LEU A 158 7.96 10.82 -14.19
C LEU A 158 8.87 9.67 -14.60
N ALA A 159 9.38 8.90 -13.64
CA ALA A 159 10.29 7.81 -13.91
C ALA A 159 9.61 6.69 -14.72
N TYR A 160 8.41 6.26 -14.30
CA TYR A 160 7.70 5.15 -14.95
C TYR A 160 7.23 5.50 -16.36
N VAL A 161 6.56 6.64 -16.53
CA VAL A 161 6.04 7.08 -17.84
C VAL A 161 7.18 7.36 -18.82
N SER A 162 8.30 7.96 -18.36
CA SER A 162 9.49 8.14 -19.21
C SER A 162 10.10 6.81 -19.63
N LEU A 163 10.18 5.82 -18.73
CA LEU A 163 10.67 4.48 -19.09
C LEU A 163 9.78 3.83 -20.14
N GLN A 164 8.45 3.90 -19.97
CA GLN A 164 7.51 3.33 -20.94
C GLN A 164 7.56 4.03 -22.31
N THR A 165 7.84 5.32 -22.34
CA THR A 165 8.06 6.07 -23.59
C THR A 165 9.36 5.62 -24.28
N LEU A 166 10.43 5.38 -23.52
CA LEU A 166 11.72 4.93 -24.06
C LEU A 166 11.68 3.49 -24.56
N LEU A 167 10.90 2.62 -23.90
CA LEU A 167 10.78 1.20 -24.25
C LEU A 167 9.68 0.90 -25.29
N GLY A 168 8.89 1.90 -25.66
CA GLY A 168 8.08 1.86 -26.85
C GLY A 168 6.57 1.65 -26.74
N PRO A 169 5.94 1.27 -25.60
CA PRO A 169 4.50 1.10 -25.58
C PRO A 169 3.73 2.44 -25.58
N LEU A 170 4.37 3.56 -25.21
CA LEU A 170 3.72 4.86 -25.14
C LEU A 170 4.07 5.76 -26.33
N ARG A 171 3.05 6.28 -27.00
CA ARG A 171 3.25 7.24 -28.09
C ARG A 171 3.66 8.61 -27.52
N PRO A 172 4.59 9.35 -28.19
CA PRO A 172 5.06 10.65 -27.68
C PRO A 172 3.94 11.69 -27.39
N GLY A 173 2.85 11.69 -28.17
CA GLY A 173 1.72 12.59 -27.98
C GLY A 173 0.84 12.28 -26.75
N GLU A 174 0.99 11.11 -26.14
CA GLU A 174 0.19 10.66 -25.00
C GLU A 174 0.90 10.86 -23.66
N TYR A 175 2.18 11.28 -23.67
CA TYR A 175 3.03 11.39 -22.48
C TYR A 175 2.42 12.21 -21.37
N SER A 176 1.97 13.44 -21.65
CA SER A 176 1.44 14.34 -20.62
C SER A 176 0.15 13.80 -20.00
N ASN A 177 -0.72 13.20 -20.78
CA ASN A 177 -1.95 12.59 -20.29
C ASN A 177 -1.67 11.36 -19.43
N ALA A 178 -0.77 10.46 -19.87
CA ALA A 178 -0.33 9.30 -19.12
C ALA A 178 0.34 9.71 -17.81
N LEU A 179 1.22 10.72 -17.85
CA LEU A 179 1.91 11.25 -16.68
C LEU A 179 0.92 11.78 -15.63
N PHE A 180 -0.03 12.61 -16.06
CA PHE A 180 -1.02 13.19 -15.16
C PHE A 180 -1.90 12.11 -14.53
N ARG A 181 -2.39 11.17 -15.31
CA ARG A 181 -3.26 10.09 -14.83
C ARG A 181 -2.53 9.15 -13.87
N PHE A 182 -1.31 8.75 -14.20
CA PHE A 182 -0.49 7.91 -13.32
C PHE A 182 -0.20 8.62 -12.00
N PHE A 183 0.24 9.89 -12.06
CA PHE A 183 0.48 10.70 -10.87
C PHE A 183 -0.75 10.81 -9.97
N VAL A 184 -1.90 11.16 -10.56
CA VAL A 184 -3.16 11.30 -9.80
C VAL A 184 -3.60 9.97 -9.22
N GLY A 185 -3.55 8.90 -10.00
CA GLY A 185 -3.94 7.55 -9.55
C GLY A 185 -3.12 7.07 -8.34
N ASP A 186 -1.80 7.20 -8.42
CA ASP A 186 -0.88 6.84 -7.34
C ASP A 186 -1.08 7.71 -6.10
N LEU A 187 -1.15 9.03 -6.31
CA LEU A 187 -1.31 9.99 -5.22
C LEU A 187 -2.61 9.76 -4.46
N LEU A 188 -3.74 9.62 -5.16
CA LEU A 188 -5.04 9.36 -4.55
C LEU A 188 -5.06 8.00 -3.83
N GLY A 189 -4.57 6.95 -4.48
CA GLY A 189 -4.47 5.64 -3.85
C GLY A 189 -3.68 5.69 -2.53
N MET A 190 -2.53 6.36 -2.53
CA MET A 190 -1.70 6.48 -1.34
C MET A 190 -2.31 7.41 -0.28
N LEU A 191 -2.85 8.58 -0.64
CA LEU A 191 -3.42 9.53 0.32
C LEU A 191 -4.64 8.97 1.05
N VAL A 192 -5.39 8.09 0.41
CA VAL A 192 -6.59 7.49 0.99
C VAL A 192 -6.25 6.31 1.88
N LEU A 193 -5.48 5.36 1.38
CA LEU A 193 -5.26 4.09 2.08
C LEU A 193 -4.15 4.16 3.14
N LEU A 194 -3.06 4.91 2.91
CA LEU A 194 -1.94 4.92 3.85
C LEU A 194 -2.29 5.47 5.24
N PRO A 195 -3.05 6.58 5.39
CA PRO A 195 -3.43 7.04 6.72
C PRO A 195 -4.18 5.97 7.51
N LEU A 196 -5.17 5.33 6.89
CA LEU A 196 -5.91 4.23 7.53
C LEU A 196 -4.99 3.04 7.83
N GLY A 197 -4.15 2.64 6.88
CA GLY A 197 -3.19 1.55 7.06
C GLY A 197 -2.25 1.79 8.23
N PHE A 198 -1.68 2.99 8.37
CA PHE A 198 -0.81 3.33 9.51
C PHE A 198 -1.57 3.37 10.84
N LEU A 199 -2.82 3.84 10.85
CA LEU A 199 -3.67 3.81 12.06
C LEU A 199 -3.97 2.36 12.49
N LEU A 200 -4.26 1.47 11.56
CA LEU A 200 -4.55 0.05 11.82
C LEU A 200 -3.32 -0.73 12.31
N VAL A 201 -2.13 -0.38 11.85
CA VAL A 201 -0.88 -1.03 12.29
C VAL A 201 -0.53 -0.67 13.75
N GLN A 202 -0.88 0.51 14.22
CA GLN A 202 -0.55 0.97 15.56
C GLN A 202 -1.56 0.45 16.58
N ARG A 203 -1.09 -0.24 17.63
CA ARG A 203 -1.96 -0.83 18.67
C ARG A 203 -2.80 0.22 19.42
N THR A 204 -2.23 1.40 19.68
CA THR A 204 -2.89 2.50 20.40
C THR A 204 -4.07 3.07 19.61
N THR A 205 -3.91 3.29 18.32
CA THR A 205 -4.96 3.85 17.44
C THR A 205 -5.99 2.82 17.02
N ARG A 206 -5.60 1.53 16.97
CA ARG A 206 -6.55 0.44 16.72
C ARG A 206 -7.66 0.39 17.77
N GLY A 207 -7.33 0.62 19.06
CA GLY A 207 -8.32 0.74 20.12
C GLY A 207 -9.30 1.91 19.90
N GLN A 208 -8.81 3.05 19.43
CA GLN A 208 -9.66 4.22 19.11
C GLN A 208 -10.61 3.93 17.94
N ILE A 209 -10.15 3.21 16.92
CA ILE A 209 -11.00 2.78 15.80
C ILE A 209 -12.11 1.83 16.29
N LEU A 210 -11.79 0.88 17.18
CA LEU A 210 -12.80 -0.02 17.75
C LEU A 210 -13.85 0.74 18.57
N VAL A 211 -13.43 1.71 19.38
CA VAL A 211 -14.35 2.59 20.13
C VAL A 211 -15.21 3.42 19.19
N MET A 212 -14.66 3.91 18.07
CA MET A 212 -15.42 4.63 17.04
C MET A 212 -16.56 3.77 16.48
N PHE A 213 -16.30 2.50 16.17
CA PHE A 213 -17.34 1.57 15.70
C PHE A 213 -18.45 1.29 16.73
N GLN A 214 -18.17 1.45 18.02
CA GLN A 214 -19.16 1.32 19.07
C GLN A 214 -20.01 2.59 19.26
N SER A 215 -19.61 3.71 18.64
CA SER A 215 -20.31 5.00 18.76
C SER A 215 -21.54 5.05 17.83
N PRO A 216 -22.74 5.35 18.35
CA PRO A 216 -23.93 5.54 17.53
C PRO A 216 -23.75 6.64 16.47
N SER A 217 -23.02 7.72 16.80
CA SER A 217 -22.74 8.82 15.87
C SER A 217 -21.97 8.36 14.64
N PHE A 218 -21.07 7.37 14.77
CA PHE A 218 -20.38 6.78 13.61
C PHE A 218 -21.37 6.13 12.64
N TRP A 219 -22.30 5.33 13.13
CA TRP A 219 -23.26 4.62 12.28
C TRP A 219 -24.27 5.56 11.63
N VAL A 220 -24.72 6.61 12.33
CA VAL A 220 -25.60 7.64 11.76
C VAL A 220 -24.89 8.37 10.61
N LEU A 221 -23.64 8.80 10.81
CA LEU A 221 -22.87 9.48 9.78
C LEU A 221 -22.47 8.53 8.62
N ALA A 222 -22.17 7.27 8.91
CA ALA A 222 -21.90 6.27 7.89
C ALA A 222 -23.14 5.94 7.05
N ALA A 223 -24.31 5.86 7.67
CA ALA A 223 -25.58 5.69 6.97
C ALA A 223 -25.90 6.90 6.07
N LEU A 224 -25.72 8.12 6.59
CA LEU A 224 -25.89 9.36 5.81
C LEU A 224 -24.97 9.37 4.59
N LEU A 225 -23.68 9.02 4.79
CA LEU A 225 -22.71 8.91 3.72
C LEU A 225 -23.14 7.86 2.68
N GLY A 226 -23.59 6.68 3.12
CA GLY A 226 -24.05 5.61 2.25
C GLY A 226 -25.29 6.02 1.42
N ILE A 227 -26.22 6.75 2.02
CA ILE A 227 -27.40 7.28 1.31
C ILE A 227 -26.98 8.32 0.26
N CYS A 228 -26.09 9.26 0.62
CA CYS A 228 -25.55 10.25 -0.32
C CYS A 228 -24.82 9.56 -1.48
N LEU A 229 -23.99 8.58 -1.19
CA LEU A 229 -23.25 7.83 -2.20
C LEU A 229 -24.18 7.04 -3.13
N ALA A 230 -25.16 6.31 -2.57
CA ALA A 230 -26.16 5.59 -3.35
C ALA A 230 -26.97 6.54 -4.26
N ALA A 231 -27.37 7.70 -3.75
CA ALA A 231 -28.07 8.71 -4.54
C ALA A 231 -27.21 9.21 -5.71
N ILE A 232 -25.90 9.46 -5.49
CA ILE A 232 -24.97 9.88 -6.54
C ILE A 232 -24.78 8.80 -7.60
N LEU A 233 -24.62 7.53 -7.17
CA LEU A 233 -24.44 6.40 -8.08
C LEU A 233 -25.66 6.12 -8.96
N MET A 234 -26.86 6.54 -8.54
CA MET A 234 -28.09 6.46 -9.34
C MET A 234 -28.23 7.58 -10.38
N LEU A 235 -27.37 8.62 -10.33
CA LEU A 235 -27.37 9.69 -11.30
C LEU A 235 -26.72 9.26 -12.63
N PRO A 236 -27.09 9.84 -13.77
CA PRO A 236 -26.36 9.75 -15.03
C PRO A 236 -24.91 10.21 -14.87
N ASP A 237 -23.99 9.68 -15.68
CA ASP A 237 -22.55 9.89 -15.52
C ASP A 237 -22.12 11.36 -15.58
N ASP A 238 -22.81 12.15 -16.41
CA ASP A 238 -22.58 13.60 -16.55
C ASP A 238 -22.96 14.39 -15.28
N LEU A 239 -23.92 13.91 -14.51
CA LEU A 239 -24.38 14.53 -13.27
C LEU A 239 -23.59 14.04 -12.05
N ARG A 240 -23.05 12.82 -12.06
CA ARG A 240 -22.25 12.28 -10.94
C ARG A 240 -21.11 13.21 -10.56
N VAL A 241 -20.39 13.73 -11.55
CA VAL A 241 -19.25 14.64 -11.32
C VAL A 241 -19.70 15.96 -10.68
N ARG A 242 -20.90 16.46 -11.03
CA ARG A 242 -21.45 17.71 -10.45
C ARG A 242 -21.90 17.55 -9.00
N TYR A 243 -22.45 16.39 -8.66
CA TYR A 243 -23.02 16.12 -7.33
C TYR A 243 -22.08 15.35 -6.41
N PHE A 244 -20.80 15.29 -6.73
CA PHE A 244 -19.77 14.67 -5.87
C PHE A 244 -19.49 15.46 -4.57
N PHE A 245 -19.69 16.78 -4.59
CA PHE A 245 -19.36 17.68 -3.47
C PHE A 245 -20.02 17.35 -2.13
N PRO A 246 -21.28 16.89 -2.03
CA PRO A 246 -21.90 16.49 -0.75
C PRO A 246 -21.12 15.43 0.03
N LEU A 247 -20.34 14.57 -0.65
CA LEU A 247 -19.51 13.56 0.00
C LEU A 247 -18.40 14.19 0.84
N PHE A 248 -17.82 15.33 0.40
CA PHE A 248 -16.83 16.07 1.19
C PHE A 248 -17.40 16.65 2.47
N PHE A 249 -18.68 17.06 2.45
CA PHE A 249 -19.36 17.53 3.64
C PHE A 249 -19.54 16.39 4.66
N ALA A 250 -20.01 15.22 4.21
CA ALA A 250 -20.13 14.04 5.06
C ALA A 250 -18.77 13.60 5.64
N MET A 251 -17.71 13.68 4.82
CA MET A 251 -16.33 13.41 5.25
C MET A 251 -15.88 14.42 6.32
N GLY A 252 -16.19 15.70 6.13
CA GLY A 252 -15.88 16.76 7.09
C GLY A 252 -16.58 16.54 8.43
N LEU A 253 -17.86 16.17 8.45
CA LEU A 253 -18.61 15.82 9.65
C LEU A 253 -18.02 14.61 10.37
N MET A 254 -17.65 13.57 9.63
CA MET A 254 -17.02 12.39 10.20
C MET A 254 -15.64 12.72 10.80
N ALA A 255 -14.86 13.58 10.13
CA ALA A 255 -13.58 14.06 10.65
C ALA A 255 -13.75 14.91 11.91
N ALA A 256 -14.78 15.76 11.99
CA ALA A 256 -15.09 16.58 13.14
C ALA A 256 -15.54 15.72 14.33
N ALA A 257 -16.34 14.68 14.09
CA ALA A 257 -16.84 13.80 15.14
C ALA A 257 -15.80 12.80 15.65
N HIS A 258 -14.96 12.26 14.77
CA HIS A 258 -14.06 11.15 15.06
C HIS A 258 -12.58 11.41 14.70
N SER A 259 -12.22 12.68 14.50
CA SER A 259 -10.85 13.14 14.18
C SER A 259 -10.25 12.43 12.95
N LEU A 260 -8.94 12.20 12.94
CA LEU A 260 -8.24 11.60 11.81
C LEU A 260 -8.75 10.18 11.48
N SER A 261 -9.17 9.40 12.48
CA SER A 261 -9.71 8.05 12.26
C SER A 261 -11.01 8.08 11.47
N GLY A 262 -11.91 9.02 11.78
CA GLY A 262 -13.14 9.25 11.04
C GLY A 262 -12.88 9.69 9.60
N ALA A 263 -12.00 10.65 9.40
CA ALA A 263 -11.62 11.12 8.06
C ALA A 263 -11.03 10.00 7.20
N ALA A 264 -10.10 9.21 7.75
CA ALA A 264 -9.47 8.12 7.03
C ALA A 264 -10.45 7.02 6.64
N MET A 265 -11.36 6.63 7.55
CA MET A 265 -12.40 5.63 7.25
C MET A 265 -13.36 6.12 6.18
N THR A 266 -13.85 7.36 6.28
CA THR A 266 -14.81 7.94 5.33
C THR A 266 -14.20 8.06 3.94
N SER A 267 -12.94 8.49 3.85
CA SER A 267 -12.22 8.57 2.58
C SER A 267 -12.15 7.21 1.87
N ASN A 268 -11.90 6.14 2.61
CA ASN A 268 -11.89 4.79 2.04
C ASN A 268 -13.29 4.31 1.64
N LEU A 269 -14.33 4.61 2.44
CA LEU A 269 -15.71 4.22 2.13
C LEU A 269 -16.26 4.90 0.87
N ILE A 270 -15.82 6.13 0.58
CA ILE A 270 -16.23 6.87 -0.62
C ILE A 270 -15.54 6.32 -1.87
N GLN A 271 -14.26 5.98 -1.81
CA GLN A 271 -13.50 5.63 -3.00
C GLN A 271 -13.70 4.19 -3.50
N ILE A 272 -14.08 3.25 -2.64
CA ILE A 272 -14.30 1.86 -3.07
C ILE A 272 -15.46 1.71 -4.07
N PRO A 273 -16.60 2.42 -3.92
CA PRO A 273 -17.75 2.28 -4.85
C PRO A 273 -17.70 3.21 -6.06
N LEU A 274 -16.83 4.25 -6.06
CA LEU A 274 -16.70 5.22 -7.16
C LEU A 274 -15.68 4.74 -8.19
#